data_ccd8234447919339759bcf464fb20f82
#
_entry.id   ccd8234447919339759bcf464fb20f82
#
_cell.length_a   1.000
_cell.length_b   1.000
_cell.length_c   1.000
_cell.angle_alpha   90.00
_cell.angle_beta   90.00
_cell.angle_gamma   90.00
#
_symmetry.space_group_name_H-M   'P 1'
#
loop_
_entity.id
_entity.type
_entity.pdbx_description
1 polymer ?
#
loop_
_entity_poly.entity_id
_entity_poly.type
_entity_poly.pdbx_seq_one_letter_code
_entity_poly.pdbx_strand_id
1 'polypeptide(L)'
;MNAVFKSIVNWESNYAMSYGCPLSRSVIMRQNNLNLYQYRKQVKELKDKGLIKYERYIERTYCEGFLEDVYFVQGWRLTSEGRNTELFKQALEQAEKRVENYLW
;
A
#
# COMPACT_ATOMS: atom_id res chain seq x y z
N MET A 1 -15.26 -9.46 -2.36
CA MET A 1 -14.36 -8.29 -2.46
C MET A 1 -12.92 -8.78 -2.59
N ASN A 2 -12.12 -8.11 -3.41
CA ASN A 2 -10.70 -8.48 -3.61
C ASN A 2 -9.88 -8.12 -2.36
N ALA A 3 -9.33 -9.13 -1.70
CA ALA A 3 -8.59 -8.94 -0.45
C ALA A 3 -7.26 -8.19 -0.65
N VAL A 4 -6.59 -8.42 -1.80
CA VAL A 4 -5.35 -7.70 -2.14
C VAL A 4 -5.63 -6.22 -2.27
N PHE A 5 -6.68 -5.85 -2.98
CA PHE A 5 -7.07 -4.45 -3.16
C PHE A 5 -7.39 -3.77 -1.83
N LYS A 6 -8.14 -4.44 -0.98
CA LYS A 6 -8.48 -3.92 0.35
C LYS A 6 -7.23 -3.66 1.18
N SER A 7 -6.26 -4.56 1.16
CA SER A 7 -4.99 -4.38 1.89
C SER A 7 -4.22 -3.17 1.39
N ILE A 8 -4.12 -3.00 0.07
CA ILE A 8 -3.41 -1.86 -0.53
C ILE A 8 -4.13 -0.54 -0.21
N VAL A 9 -5.45 -0.54 -0.30
CA VAL A 9 -6.27 0.63 0.04
C VAL A 9 -6.08 1.04 1.50
N ASN A 10 -6.15 0.08 2.42
CA ASN A 10 -5.97 0.36 3.85
C ASN A 10 -4.56 0.88 4.14
N TRP A 11 -3.55 0.34 3.47
CA TRP A 11 -2.17 0.78 3.62
C TRP A 11 -1.96 2.21 3.13
N GLU A 12 -2.36 2.52 1.90
CA GLU A 12 -2.15 3.85 1.32
C GLU A 12 -3.02 4.93 1.96
N SER A 13 -4.23 4.60 2.39
CA SER A 13 -5.10 5.58 3.04
C SER A 13 -4.57 6.01 4.40
N ASN A 14 -3.72 5.22 5.02
CA ASN A 14 -3.11 5.53 6.31
C ASN A 14 -1.65 5.98 6.11
N TYR A 15 -1.47 7.21 5.65
CA TYR A 15 -0.16 7.75 5.34
C TYR A 15 0.79 7.77 6.55
N ALA A 16 0.24 7.97 7.75
CA ALA A 16 1.05 7.96 8.97
C ALA A 16 1.76 6.62 9.21
N MET A 17 1.22 5.53 8.67
CA MET A 17 1.83 4.20 8.77
C MET A 17 2.64 3.83 7.55
N SER A 18 2.17 4.23 6.36
CA SER A 18 2.80 3.82 5.10
C SER A 18 3.97 4.70 4.68
N TYR A 19 3.94 5.98 5.03
CA TYR A 19 4.91 6.99 4.56
C TYR A 19 5.08 6.98 3.04
N GLY A 20 4.03 6.61 2.30
CA GLY A 20 4.09 6.51 0.85
C GLY A 20 4.83 5.29 0.31
N CYS A 21 5.26 4.37 1.16
CA CYS A 21 5.93 3.15 0.72
C CYS A 21 4.96 2.16 0.07
N PRO A 22 5.41 1.36 -0.92
CA PRO A 22 4.58 0.30 -1.48
C PRO A 22 4.37 -0.84 -0.48
N LEU A 23 3.26 -1.56 -0.64
CA LEU A 23 2.94 -2.70 0.21
C LEU A 23 3.46 -3.99 -0.40
N SER A 24 4.27 -4.74 0.35
CA SER A 24 4.92 -5.94 -0.16
C SER A 24 3.97 -7.14 -0.27
N ARG A 25 4.31 -8.05 -1.19
CA ARG A 25 3.58 -9.31 -1.40
C ARG A 25 3.47 -10.13 -0.11
N SER A 26 4.56 -10.26 0.61
CA SER A 26 4.59 -11.08 1.82
C SER A 26 3.64 -10.57 2.90
N VAL A 27 3.55 -9.26 3.05
CA VAL A 27 2.62 -8.65 4.00
C VAL A 27 1.16 -8.87 3.56
N ILE A 28 0.85 -8.65 2.28
CA ILE A 28 -0.49 -8.86 1.75
C ILE A 28 -0.95 -10.31 1.95
N MET A 29 -0.09 -11.26 1.59
CA MET A 29 -0.42 -12.68 1.71
C MET A 29 -0.64 -13.09 3.16
N ARG A 30 0.21 -12.61 4.07
CA ARG A 30 0.11 -12.92 5.50
C ARG A 30 -1.16 -12.33 6.12
N GLN A 31 -1.46 -11.06 5.83
CA GLN A 31 -2.64 -10.37 6.38
C GLN A 31 -3.95 -11.05 5.99
N ASN A 32 -3.99 -11.65 4.81
CA ASN A 32 -5.22 -12.22 4.24
C ASN A 32 -5.22 -13.75 4.19
N ASN A 33 -4.17 -14.37 4.71
CA ASN A 33 -4.02 -15.83 4.67
C ASN A 33 -4.20 -16.40 3.26
N LEU A 34 -3.59 -15.76 2.26
CA LEU A 34 -3.69 -16.16 0.87
C LEU A 34 -2.55 -17.10 0.49
N ASN A 35 -2.86 -18.14 -0.30
CA ASN A 35 -1.82 -18.89 -0.98
C ASN A 35 -1.39 -18.16 -2.26
N LEU A 36 -0.32 -18.64 -2.90
CA LEU A 36 0.26 -17.98 -4.06
C LEU A 36 -0.72 -17.93 -5.25
N TYR A 37 -1.51 -18.96 -5.45
CA TYR A 37 -2.51 -18.98 -6.52
C TYR A 37 -3.59 -17.92 -6.32
N GLN A 38 -4.14 -17.86 -5.13
CA GLN A 38 -5.17 -16.86 -4.78
C GLN A 38 -4.63 -15.44 -4.92
N TYR A 39 -3.41 -15.20 -4.43
CA TYR A 39 -2.74 -13.91 -4.55
C TYR A 39 -2.57 -13.51 -6.02
N ARG A 40 -2.00 -14.38 -6.84
CA ARG A 40 -1.76 -14.08 -8.26
C ARG A 40 -3.05 -13.81 -9.03
N LYS A 41 -4.10 -14.55 -8.73
CA LYS A 41 -5.40 -14.36 -9.36
C LYS A 41 -5.98 -12.97 -9.04
N GLN A 42 -5.93 -12.58 -7.78
CA GLN A 42 -6.45 -11.28 -7.35
C GLN A 42 -5.61 -10.11 -7.89
N VAL A 43 -4.29 -10.25 -7.90
CA VAL A 43 -3.38 -9.26 -8.46
C VAL A 43 -3.65 -9.07 -9.95
N LYS A 44 -3.79 -10.16 -10.70
CA LYS A 44 -4.07 -10.08 -12.13
C LYS A 44 -5.36 -9.32 -12.41
N GLU A 45 -6.41 -9.61 -11.66
CA GLU A 45 -7.69 -8.92 -11.77
C GLU A 45 -7.53 -7.40 -11.59
N LEU A 46 -6.77 -7.00 -10.57
CA LEU A 46 -6.53 -5.58 -10.28
C LEU A 46 -5.66 -4.90 -11.34
N LYS A 47 -4.64 -5.59 -11.83
CA LYS A 47 -3.80 -5.07 -12.91
C LYS A 47 -4.58 -4.90 -14.20
N ASP A 48 -5.42 -5.85 -14.54
CA ASP A 48 -6.26 -5.80 -15.75
C ASP A 48 -7.23 -4.62 -15.70
N LYS A 49 -7.67 -4.24 -14.51
CA LYS A 49 -8.52 -3.06 -14.29
C LYS A 49 -7.72 -1.76 -14.14
N GLY A 50 -6.41 -1.82 -14.14
CA GLY A 50 -5.56 -0.64 -14.00
C GLY A 50 -5.58 0.01 -12.62
N LEU A 51 -5.90 -0.75 -11.57
CA LEU A 51 -6.09 -0.21 -10.22
C LEU A 51 -4.82 -0.17 -9.39
N ILE A 52 -3.85 -1.04 -9.69
CA ILE A 52 -2.59 -1.15 -8.94
C ILE A 52 -1.40 -1.12 -9.87
N LYS A 53 -0.25 -0.72 -9.33
CA LYS A 53 1.04 -0.73 -10.03
C LYS A 53 2.13 -1.24 -9.08
N TYR A 54 3.14 -1.90 -9.64
CA TYR A 54 4.28 -2.38 -8.88
C TYR A 54 5.38 -1.32 -8.88
N GLU A 55 5.88 -0.98 -7.70
CA GLU A 55 6.93 0.03 -7.54
C GLU A 55 8.05 -0.45 -6.65
N ARG A 56 9.22 0.13 -6.86
CA ARG A 56 10.39 -0.01 -5.99
C ARG A 56 10.64 1.32 -5.31
N TYR A 57 10.92 1.25 -4.03
CA TYR A 57 11.27 2.42 -3.22
C TYR A 57 12.64 2.18 -2.61
N ILE A 58 13.55 3.13 -2.84
CA ILE A 58 14.90 3.07 -2.31
C ILE A 58 15.16 4.38 -1.56
N GLU A 59 15.49 4.27 -0.29
CA GLU A 59 15.88 5.41 0.52
C GLU A 59 17.32 5.20 0.99
N ARG A 60 18.15 6.24 0.80
CA ARG A 60 19.53 6.26 1.23
C ARG A 60 19.70 7.27 2.33
N THR A 61 20.26 6.83 3.45
CA THR A 61 20.56 7.69 4.59
C THR A 61 22.05 7.97 4.62
N TYR A 62 22.41 9.25 4.74
CA TYR A 62 23.80 9.69 4.78
C TYR A 62 24.13 10.29 6.14
N CYS A 63 25.35 10.02 6.62
CA CYS A 63 25.89 10.65 7.82
C CYS A 63 27.26 11.25 7.46
N GLU A 64 27.39 12.56 7.66
CA GLU A 64 28.64 13.29 7.37
C GLU A 64 29.15 13.10 5.94
N GLY A 65 28.22 12.98 4.95
CA GLY A 65 28.55 12.77 3.54
C GLY A 65 28.79 11.33 3.15
N PHE A 66 28.79 10.39 4.09
CA PHE A 66 28.94 8.97 3.82
C PHE A 66 27.60 8.24 3.87
N LEU A 67 27.43 7.25 3.00
CA LEU A 67 26.25 6.41 2.98
C LEU A 67 26.23 5.55 4.25
N GLU A 68 25.23 5.76 5.10
CA GLU A 68 25.08 5.03 6.36
C GLU A 68 24.18 3.81 6.18
N ASP A 69 23.05 3.98 5.46
CA ASP A 69 22.09 2.91 5.30
C ASP A 69 21.35 3.04 3.97
N VAL A 70 20.85 1.89 3.49
CA VAL A 70 19.99 1.80 2.30
C VAL A 70 18.75 1.02 2.67
N TYR A 71 17.60 1.66 2.52
CA TYR A 71 16.31 1.03 2.75
C TYR A 71 15.66 0.73 1.40
N PHE A 72 15.31 -0.54 1.17
CA PHE A 72 14.74 -0.99 -0.08
C PHE A 72 13.43 -1.71 0.17
N VAL A 73 12.37 -1.23 -0.47
CA VAL A 73 11.05 -1.86 -0.44
C VAL A 73 10.53 -1.95 -1.86
N GLN A 74 9.91 -3.05 -2.19
CA GLN A 74 9.17 -3.21 -3.43
C GLN A 74 7.79 -3.78 -3.15
N GLY A 75 6.82 -3.38 -3.93
CA GLY A 75 5.46 -3.83 -3.73
C GLY A 75 4.44 -3.08 -4.57
N TRP A 76 3.22 -3.09 -4.10
CA TRP A 76 2.07 -2.56 -4.83
C TRP A 76 1.62 -1.22 -4.28
N ARG A 77 1.26 -0.34 -5.20
CA ARG A 77 0.62 0.95 -4.90
C ARG A 77 -0.62 1.09 -5.78
N LEU A 78 -1.53 1.97 -5.35
CA LEU A 78 -2.68 2.32 -6.15
C LEU A 78 -2.27 3.23 -7.31
N THR A 79 -2.89 3.03 -8.47
CA THR A 79 -2.85 3.99 -9.57
C THR A 79 -3.80 5.15 -9.28
N SER A 80 -3.85 6.16 -10.17
CA SER A 80 -4.85 7.23 -10.09
C SER A 80 -6.27 6.67 -10.11
N GLU A 81 -6.50 5.66 -10.95
CA GLU A 81 -7.80 4.96 -11.02
C GLU A 81 -8.11 4.23 -9.72
N GLY A 82 -7.09 3.59 -9.11
CA GLY A 82 -7.26 2.93 -7.82
C GLY A 82 -7.66 3.90 -6.71
N ARG A 83 -7.07 5.10 -6.70
CA ARG A 83 -7.39 6.15 -5.73
C ARG A 83 -8.73 6.81 -6.02
N ASN A 84 -9.26 6.67 -7.21
CA ASN A 84 -10.56 7.23 -7.59
C ASN A 84 -11.73 6.28 -7.29
N THR A 85 -11.46 5.15 -6.64
CA THR A 85 -12.50 4.21 -6.24
C THR A 85 -13.19 4.68 -4.96
N GLU A 86 -14.46 4.28 -4.82
CA GLU A 86 -15.23 4.58 -3.62
C GLU A 86 -14.60 3.97 -2.37
N LEU A 87 -14.04 2.76 -2.51
CA LEU A 87 -13.38 2.07 -1.39
C LEU A 87 -12.24 2.90 -0.81
N PHE A 88 -11.39 3.46 -1.68
CA PHE A 88 -10.27 4.31 -1.24
C PHE A 88 -10.77 5.61 -0.60
N LYS A 89 -11.76 6.25 -1.20
CA LYS A 89 -12.32 7.50 -0.66
C LYS A 89 -12.91 7.30 0.73
N GLN A 90 -13.63 6.21 0.94
CA GLN A 90 -14.18 5.85 2.25
C GLN A 90 -13.08 5.55 3.27
N ALA A 91 -12.05 4.81 2.86
CA ALA A 91 -10.92 4.48 3.73
C ALA A 91 -10.14 5.72 4.16
N LEU A 92 -9.93 6.65 3.21
CA LEU A 92 -9.26 7.91 3.49
C LEU A 92 -10.05 8.76 4.48
N GLU A 93 -11.35 8.87 4.29
CA GLU A 93 -12.23 9.59 5.19
C GLU A 93 -12.21 9.01 6.60
N GLN A 94 -12.23 7.68 6.73
CA GLN A 94 -12.15 7.03 8.04
C GLN A 94 -10.78 7.25 8.71
N ALA A 95 -9.70 7.25 7.94
CA ALA A 95 -8.36 7.53 8.47
C ALA A 95 -8.26 8.97 8.99
N GLU A 96 -8.82 9.92 8.27
CA GLU A 96 -8.87 11.33 8.69
C GLU A 96 -9.68 11.51 9.99
N LYS A 97 -10.80 10.85 10.09
CA LYS A 97 -11.63 10.87 11.32
C LYS A 97 -10.90 10.30 12.53
N ARG A 98 -10.10 9.24 12.35
CA ARG A 98 -9.29 8.68 13.44
C ARG A 98 -8.28 9.69 13.95
N VAL A 99 -7.64 10.42 13.05
CA VAL A 99 -6.68 11.46 13.40
C VAL A 99 -7.37 12.57 14.19
N GLU A 100 -8.52 13.06 13.73
CA GLU A 100 -9.30 14.09 14.42
C GLU A 100 -9.69 13.65 15.84
N ASN A 101 -10.19 12.40 15.98
CA ASN A 101 -10.59 11.87 17.28
C ASN A 101 -9.38 11.72 18.23
N TYR A 102 -8.20 11.48 17.70
CA TYR A 102 -6.98 11.33 18.49
C TYR A 102 -6.45 12.68 18.98
N LEU A 103 -6.65 13.74 18.19
CA LEU A 103 -6.15 15.07 18.50
C LEU A 103 -7.05 15.86 19.48
N TRP A 104 -8.27 15.43 19.66
CA TRP A 104 -9.26 16.04 20.54
C TRP A 104 -9.53 15.10 21.73
#